data_315e89a5fb8ba81393ced3196ffa264a
#
_entry.id   315e89a5fb8ba81393ced3196ffa264a
#
_cell.length_a   1.000
_cell.length_b   1.000
_cell.length_c   1.000
_cell.angle_alpha   90.00
_cell.angle_beta   90.00
_cell.angle_gamma   90.00
#
_symmetry.space_group_name_H-M   'P 1'
#
loop_
_entity.id
_entity.type
_entity.pdbx_description
1 polymer ?
#
loop_
_entity_poly.entity_id
_entity_poly.type
_entity_poly.pdbx_seq_one_letter_code
_entity_poly.pdbx_strand_id
1 'polypeptide(L)'
;MKMKKFMNAPETVTDEELVGLGLAYPDILNVDGHLVISKDLANADRVTIVTYGGSGHEPAQAGFVGKGMLDIQAVGDIFAAPNGQLVFDA
;
A
#
# COMPACT_ATOMS: atom_id res chain seq x y z
N MET A 1 -29.20 -3.56 -16.20
CA MET A 1 -28.62 -2.23 -16.51
C MET A 1 -27.23 -2.14 -15.91
N LYS A 2 -26.27 -1.78 -16.73
CA LYS A 2 -24.91 -1.57 -16.23
C LYS A 2 -24.80 -0.19 -15.59
N MET A 3 -24.31 -0.15 -14.36
CA MET A 3 -24.02 1.10 -13.67
C MET A 3 -22.63 1.59 -14.06
N LYS A 4 -22.54 2.83 -14.55
CA LYS A 4 -21.25 3.44 -14.88
C LYS A 4 -20.56 3.88 -13.60
N LYS A 5 -19.30 3.48 -13.42
CA LYS A 5 -18.50 3.81 -12.24
C LYS A 5 -17.19 4.49 -12.64
N PHE A 6 -16.69 5.35 -11.76
CA PHE A 6 -15.38 5.99 -11.91
C PHE A 6 -14.30 5.07 -11.38
N MET A 7 -14.07 3.95 -12.08
CA MET A 7 -13.03 2.99 -11.69
C MET A 7 -12.52 2.28 -12.93
N ASN A 8 -11.30 1.80 -12.83
CA ASN A 8 -10.69 0.97 -13.84
C ASN A 8 -11.20 -0.47 -13.70
N ALA A 9 -10.55 -1.44 -14.34
CA ALA A 9 -10.97 -2.83 -14.27
C ALA A 9 -10.94 -3.33 -12.82
N PRO A 10 -11.96 -4.04 -12.33
CA PRO A 10 -12.00 -4.52 -10.96
C PRO A 10 -10.77 -5.36 -10.56
N GLU A 11 -10.20 -6.11 -11.49
CA GLU A 11 -9.06 -6.99 -11.25
C GLU A 11 -7.78 -6.21 -10.93
N THR A 12 -7.66 -4.97 -11.40
CA THR A 12 -6.45 -4.16 -11.27
C THR A 12 -6.65 -2.90 -10.44
N VAL A 13 -7.83 -2.70 -9.86
CA VAL A 13 -8.14 -1.44 -9.18
C VAL A 13 -7.17 -1.16 -8.02
N THR A 14 -6.81 -2.17 -7.23
CA THR A 14 -5.87 -2.00 -6.13
C THR A 14 -4.45 -1.70 -6.64
N ASP A 15 -4.00 -2.43 -7.66
CA ASP A 15 -2.69 -2.20 -8.26
C ASP A 15 -2.56 -0.77 -8.78
N GLU A 16 -3.57 -0.29 -9.49
CA GLU A 16 -3.57 1.04 -10.07
C GLU A 16 -3.68 2.13 -9.00
N GLU A 17 -4.45 1.87 -7.93
CA GLU A 17 -4.54 2.78 -6.79
C GLU A 17 -3.18 2.97 -6.13
N LEU A 18 -2.42 1.88 -5.92
CA LEU A 18 -1.10 1.95 -5.30
C LEU A 18 -0.08 2.65 -6.19
N VAL A 19 -0.12 2.42 -7.49
CA VAL A 19 0.71 3.17 -8.44
C VAL A 19 0.40 4.67 -8.33
N GLY A 20 -0.88 5.02 -8.27
CA GLY A 20 -1.30 6.42 -8.12
C GLY A 20 -0.80 7.03 -6.81
N LEU A 21 -0.84 6.28 -5.71
CA LEU A 21 -0.34 6.74 -4.42
C LEU A 21 1.16 7.03 -4.49
N GLY A 22 1.94 6.16 -5.12
CA GLY A 22 3.38 6.37 -5.30
C GLY A 22 3.70 7.56 -6.17
N LEU A 23 2.88 7.81 -7.20
CA LEU A 23 3.03 8.99 -8.05
C LEU A 23 2.66 10.29 -7.33
N ALA A 24 1.69 10.22 -6.41
CA ALA A 24 1.26 11.39 -5.65
C ALA A 24 2.28 11.80 -4.59
N TYR A 25 2.99 10.84 -3.99
CA TYR A 25 3.91 11.08 -2.88
C TYR A 25 5.30 10.47 -3.13
N PRO A 26 5.97 10.82 -4.24
CA PRO A 26 7.25 10.17 -4.59
C PRO A 26 8.38 10.47 -3.61
N ASP A 27 8.29 11.58 -2.85
CA ASP A 27 9.31 11.97 -1.89
C ASP A 27 9.19 11.24 -0.55
N ILE A 28 8.05 10.59 -0.30
CA ILE A 28 7.74 9.95 0.97
C ILE A 28 7.68 8.45 0.83
N LEU A 29 7.14 7.94 -0.29
CA LEU A 29 6.80 6.55 -0.48
C LEU A 29 7.51 5.92 -1.67
N ASN A 30 7.85 4.64 -1.52
CA ASN A 30 8.13 3.73 -2.62
C ASN A 30 7.03 2.68 -2.65
N VAL A 31 6.50 2.41 -3.83
CA VAL A 31 5.50 1.36 -4.01
C VAL A 31 6.10 0.24 -4.84
N ASP A 32 6.10 -0.96 -4.28
CA ASP A 32 6.62 -2.16 -4.95
C ASP A 32 5.51 -3.21 -4.94
N GLY A 33 4.77 -3.31 -6.06
CA GLY A 33 3.60 -4.17 -6.14
C GLY A 33 2.55 -3.77 -5.11
N HIS A 34 2.25 -4.65 -4.17
CA HIS A 34 1.31 -4.40 -3.09
C HIS A 34 1.98 -3.97 -1.78
N LEU A 35 3.25 -3.56 -1.84
CA LEU A 35 3.97 -3.03 -0.68
C LEU A 35 4.12 -1.51 -0.79
N VAL A 36 3.67 -0.81 0.24
CA VAL A 36 3.87 0.64 0.37
C VAL A 36 4.99 0.83 1.40
N ILE A 37 6.09 1.42 0.99
CA ILE A 37 7.33 1.47 1.76
C ILE A 37 7.74 2.92 1.99
N SER A 38 8.11 3.25 3.23
CA SER A 38 8.68 4.55 3.53
C SER A 38 10.05 4.70 2.88
N LYS A 39 10.31 5.81 2.22
CA LYS A 39 11.61 6.08 1.62
C LYS A 39 12.75 6.16 2.64
N ASP A 40 12.40 6.43 3.89
CA ASP A 40 13.35 6.51 4.99
C ASP A 40 13.89 5.12 5.40
N LEU A 41 13.20 4.05 5.01
CA LEU A 41 13.49 2.71 5.48
C LEU A 41 14.89 2.22 5.10
N ALA A 42 15.35 2.51 3.89
CA ALA A 42 16.63 2.03 3.39
C ALA A 42 17.82 2.47 4.25
N ASN A 43 17.69 3.61 4.92
CA ASN A 43 18.73 4.17 5.78
C ASN A 43 18.41 4.01 7.27
N ALA A 44 17.35 3.26 7.61
CA ALA A 44 16.93 3.10 8.99
C ALA A 44 17.84 2.13 9.74
N ASP A 45 18.35 2.56 10.88
CA ASP A 45 19.13 1.72 11.79
C ASP A 45 18.33 1.57 13.09
N ARG A 46 17.17 0.94 12.99
CA ARG A 46 16.21 0.82 14.10
C ARG A 46 15.23 -0.32 13.80
N VAL A 47 14.45 -0.68 14.80
CA VAL A 47 13.33 -1.60 14.63
C VAL A 47 12.31 -0.95 13.70
N THR A 48 11.84 -1.69 12.71
CA THR A 48 10.86 -1.20 11.76
C THR A 48 9.47 -1.77 12.05
N ILE A 49 8.45 -1.03 11.64
CA ILE A 49 7.05 -1.42 11.85
C ILE A 49 6.45 -1.82 10.51
N VAL A 50 6.03 -3.08 10.42
CA VAL A 50 5.35 -3.63 9.25
C VAL A 50 3.89 -3.87 9.61
N THR A 51 2.98 -3.40 8.77
CA THR A 51 1.55 -3.61 8.98
C THR A 51 0.94 -4.24 7.72
N TYR A 52 -0.29 -4.70 7.85
CA TYR A 52 -0.99 -5.34 6.73
C TYR A 52 -2.49 -5.11 6.84
N GLY A 53 -3.16 -5.28 5.73
CA GLY A 53 -4.61 -5.16 5.68
C GLY A 53 -5.11 -5.16 4.25
N GLY A 54 -6.42 -5.30 4.09
CA GLY A 54 -7.06 -5.23 2.79
C GLY A 54 -7.21 -3.81 2.29
N SER A 55 -7.70 -3.67 1.07
CA SER A 55 -8.08 -2.39 0.49
C SER A 55 -9.58 -2.15 0.66
N GLY A 56 -10.06 -0.97 0.32
CA GLY A 56 -11.47 -0.61 0.36
C GLY A 56 -11.84 0.33 1.49
N HIS A 57 -10.90 0.68 2.35
CA HIS A 57 -11.11 1.61 3.45
C HIS A 57 -9.98 2.66 3.52
N GLU A 58 -9.55 3.12 2.35
CA GLU A 58 -8.47 4.09 2.24
C GLU A 58 -8.79 5.38 3.01
N PRO A 59 -7.77 6.07 3.50
CA PRO A 59 -6.33 5.78 3.36
C PRO A 59 -5.78 4.88 4.48
N ALA A 60 -6.62 4.02 5.06
CA ALA A 60 -6.22 3.24 6.22
C ALA A 60 -4.92 2.50 5.97
N GLN A 61 -4.08 2.65 6.90
CA GLN A 61 -2.73 2.16 7.12
C GLN A 61 -1.72 2.64 6.08
N ALA A 62 -1.95 2.50 4.76
CA ALA A 62 -1.02 3.01 3.75
C ALA A 62 -0.83 4.53 3.88
N GLY A 63 -1.87 5.27 4.26
CA GLY A 63 -1.78 6.71 4.49
C GLY A 63 -0.96 7.09 5.72
N PHE A 64 -0.59 6.13 6.56
CA PHE A 64 0.25 6.36 7.73
C PHE A 64 1.71 5.95 7.51
N VAL A 65 2.09 5.53 6.30
CA VAL A 65 3.48 5.18 5.98
C VAL A 65 4.29 6.45 5.80
N GLY A 66 5.40 6.56 6.51
CA GLY A 66 6.28 7.71 6.43
C GLY A 66 7.22 7.79 7.62
N LYS A 67 8.08 8.78 7.61
CA LYS A 67 9.07 8.98 8.67
C LYS A 67 8.38 9.21 10.01
N GLY A 68 8.78 8.44 11.02
CA GLY A 68 8.22 8.55 12.37
C GLY A 68 6.88 7.83 12.54
N MET A 69 6.41 7.11 11.53
CA MET A 69 5.15 6.38 11.53
C MET A 69 5.38 4.96 11.04
N LEU A 70 4.47 4.40 10.23
CA LEU A 70 4.64 3.06 9.69
C LEU A 70 5.76 3.02 8.65
N ASP A 71 6.47 1.92 8.59
CA ASP A 71 7.56 1.75 7.64
C ASP A 71 7.13 1.01 6.38
N ILE A 72 6.34 -0.05 6.51
CA ILE A 72 5.84 -0.83 5.38
C ILE A 72 4.39 -1.21 5.62
N GLN A 73 3.57 -1.08 4.59
CA GLN A 73 2.21 -1.60 4.55
C GLN A 73 2.10 -2.66 3.46
N ALA A 74 1.75 -3.88 3.83
CA ALA A 74 1.41 -4.94 2.89
C ALA A 74 -0.09 -4.86 2.59
N VAL A 75 -0.44 -4.53 1.36
CA VAL A 75 -1.82 -4.23 0.98
C VAL A 75 -2.45 -5.42 0.28
N GLY A 76 -3.55 -5.93 0.82
CA GLY A 76 -4.33 -6.98 0.19
C GLY A 76 -5.32 -6.45 -0.84
N ASP A 77 -6.11 -7.34 -1.41
CA ASP A 77 -7.19 -6.96 -2.31
C ASP A 77 -8.33 -6.29 -1.55
N ILE A 78 -9.34 -5.82 -2.25
CA ILE A 78 -10.45 -5.09 -1.64
C ILE A 78 -11.12 -5.97 -0.58
N PHE A 79 -11.13 -5.46 0.66
CA PHE A 79 -11.67 -6.14 1.85
C PHE A 79 -11.14 -7.57 2.05
N ALA A 80 -9.93 -7.85 1.58
CA ALA A 80 -9.26 -9.14 1.76
C ALA A 80 -7.83 -8.92 2.28
N ALA A 81 -7.44 -9.68 3.30
CA ALA A 81 -6.10 -9.59 3.85
C ALA A 81 -5.07 -10.10 2.84
N PRO A 82 -3.83 -9.58 2.88
CA PRO A 82 -2.77 -10.09 2.01
C PRO A 82 -2.37 -11.51 2.40
N ASN A 83 -1.80 -12.26 1.45
CA ASN A 83 -1.30 -13.59 1.74
C ASN A 83 0.04 -13.55 2.50
N GLY A 84 0.45 -14.70 3.02
CA GLY A 84 1.67 -14.78 3.83
C GLY A 84 2.94 -14.45 3.05
N GLN A 85 2.98 -14.74 1.75
CA GLN A 85 4.14 -14.44 0.92
C GLN A 85 4.37 -12.94 0.82
N LEU A 86 3.31 -12.16 0.65
CA LEU A 86 3.43 -10.70 0.58
C LEU A 86 3.95 -10.12 1.90
N VAL A 87 3.44 -10.61 3.01
CA VAL A 87 3.90 -10.16 4.34
C VAL A 87 5.35 -10.56 4.56
N PHE A 88 5.74 -11.75 4.11
CA PHE A 88 7.13 -12.20 4.19
C PHE A 88 8.05 -11.31 3.37
N ASP A 89 7.62 -10.88 2.17
CA ASP A 89 8.41 -10.03 1.29
C ASP A 89 8.58 -8.60 1.83
N ALA A 90 7.74 -8.24 2.78
CA ALA A 90 7.80 -6.91 3.38
C ALA A 90 9.06 -6.67 4.21
#